data_9d0aa0fcca2fbca41cb6bb3a56531c09
#
_entry.id   9d0aa0fcca2fbca41cb6bb3a56531c09
#
_cell.length_a   1.000
_cell.length_b   1.000
_cell.length_c   1.000
_cell.angle_alpha   90.00
_cell.angle_beta   90.00
_cell.angle_gamma   90.00
#
_symmetry.space_group_name_H-M   'P 1'
#
loop_
_entity.id
_entity.type
_entity.pdbx_description
1 polymer ?
#
loop_
_entity_poly.entity_id
_entity_poly.type
_entity_poly.pdbx_seq_one_letter_code
_entity_poly.pdbx_strand_id
1 'polypeptide(L)'
;MSPRRVVLVELAEETAAIPLARMLRDAGLEVVHVGHLDTAEKIVRTAEQEDPDILGLLGGPLPEGLAGALPGTTVVELGEESPEKAAEMLVGVRSHTLGTPSDRAR
;
A
#
# COMPACT_ATOMS: atom_id res chain seq x y z
N MET A 1 3.05 3.76 -20.42
CA MET A 1 3.13 2.96 -19.19
C MET A 1 2.43 3.67 -18.07
N SER A 2 1.53 2.98 -17.40
CA SER A 2 0.78 3.60 -16.32
C SER A 2 1.61 3.65 -15.05
N PRO A 3 1.47 4.71 -14.24
CA PRO A 3 2.12 4.70 -12.93
C PRO A 3 1.50 3.62 -12.06
N ARG A 4 2.28 3.16 -11.10
CA ARG A 4 1.75 2.21 -10.14
C ARG A 4 0.71 2.90 -9.26
N ARG A 5 -0.34 2.17 -8.92
CA ARG A 5 -1.40 2.69 -8.07
C ARG A 5 -1.20 2.19 -6.65
N VAL A 6 -1.19 3.12 -5.71
CA VAL A 6 -1.08 2.83 -4.30
C VAL A 6 -2.37 3.25 -3.62
N VAL A 7 -2.98 2.33 -2.88
CA VAL A 7 -4.11 2.67 -2.03
C VAL A 7 -3.59 2.74 -0.60
N LEU A 8 -3.86 3.86 0.08
CA LEU A 8 -3.47 4.05 1.47
C LEU A 8 -4.69 3.94 2.37
N VAL A 9 -4.60 3.07 3.35
CA VAL A 9 -5.67 2.84 4.33
C VAL A 9 -5.13 3.18 5.70
N GLU A 10 -5.94 3.88 6.49
CA GLU A 10 -5.59 4.21 7.85
C GLU A 10 -6.29 3.24 8.80
N LEU A 11 -5.50 2.59 9.65
CA LEU A 11 -6.04 1.66 10.65
C LEU A 11 -6.24 2.35 11.99
N ALA A 12 -5.89 3.64 12.06
CA ALA A 12 -6.07 4.46 13.25
C ALA A 12 -6.59 5.81 12.80
N GLU A 13 -7.04 6.61 13.78
CA GLU A 13 -7.64 7.89 13.44
C GLU A 13 -6.63 8.94 13.03
N GLU A 14 -5.42 8.85 13.56
CA GLU A 14 -4.37 9.80 13.23
C GLU A 14 -3.17 9.06 12.69
N THR A 15 -2.81 9.36 11.47
CA THR A 15 -1.67 8.72 10.82
C THR A 15 -0.95 9.74 9.96
N ALA A 16 0.14 9.30 9.34
CA ALA A 16 0.92 10.13 8.44
C ALA A 16 0.45 10.02 7.00
N ALA A 17 -0.80 9.60 6.77
CA ALA A 17 -1.26 9.30 5.41
C ALA A 17 -1.24 10.51 4.49
N ILE A 18 -1.62 11.69 4.98
CA ILE A 18 -1.68 12.88 4.12
C ILE A 18 -0.31 13.30 3.61
N PRO A 19 0.69 13.50 4.49
CA PRO A 19 2.03 13.82 3.97
C PRO A 19 2.62 12.70 3.15
N LEU A 20 2.35 11.45 3.52
CA LEU A 20 2.83 10.33 2.75
C LEU A 20 2.24 10.33 1.34
N ALA A 21 0.94 10.55 1.22
CA ALA A 21 0.30 10.59 -0.10
C ALA A 21 0.94 11.67 -0.98
N ARG A 22 1.24 12.82 -0.39
CA ARG A 22 1.88 13.90 -1.13
C ARG A 22 3.25 13.49 -1.64
N MET A 23 4.05 12.85 -0.79
CA MET A 23 5.37 12.39 -1.19
C MET A 23 5.31 11.37 -2.30
N LEU A 24 4.35 10.45 -2.23
CA LEU A 24 4.22 9.42 -3.25
C LEU A 24 3.78 10.02 -4.58
N ARG A 25 2.87 10.98 -4.56
CA ARG A 25 2.45 11.63 -5.79
C ARG A 25 3.60 12.41 -6.40
N ASP A 26 4.41 13.07 -5.57
CA ASP A 26 5.58 13.77 -6.05
C ASP A 26 6.59 12.82 -6.68
N ALA A 27 6.60 11.57 -6.24
CA ALA A 27 7.48 10.55 -6.81
C ALA A 27 6.90 9.90 -8.06
N GLY A 28 5.72 10.34 -8.51
CA GLY A 28 5.13 9.85 -9.74
C GLY A 28 4.17 8.70 -9.59
N LEU A 29 3.79 8.35 -8.36
CA LEU A 29 2.85 7.26 -8.14
C LEU A 29 1.42 7.80 -8.13
N GLU A 30 0.49 6.95 -8.55
CA GLU A 30 -0.92 7.28 -8.42
C GLU A 30 -1.38 6.83 -7.04
N VAL A 31 -1.99 7.74 -6.27
CA VAL A 31 -2.33 7.46 -4.88
C VAL A 31 -3.80 7.71 -4.62
N VAL A 32 -4.46 6.72 -4.03
CA VAL A 32 -5.83 6.86 -3.56
C VAL A 32 -5.79 6.75 -2.03
N HIS A 33 -6.16 7.82 -1.35
CA HIS A 33 -6.19 7.85 0.11
C HIS A 33 -7.64 7.63 0.53
N VAL A 34 -7.93 6.43 1.05
CA VAL A 34 -9.31 6.08 1.35
C VAL A 34 -9.72 6.38 2.79
N GLY A 35 -8.77 6.80 3.63
CA GLY A 35 -9.09 7.16 5.00
C GLY A 35 -9.13 5.95 5.92
N HIS A 36 -9.87 6.08 7.01
CA HIS A 36 -9.89 5.08 8.07
C HIS A 36 -10.89 3.97 7.74
N LEU A 37 -10.38 2.74 7.73
CA LEU A 37 -11.23 1.55 7.59
C LEU A 37 -10.95 0.64 8.79
N ASP A 38 -12.01 0.11 9.38
CA ASP A 38 -11.89 -0.58 10.65
C ASP A 38 -11.99 -2.10 10.57
N THR A 39 -12.24 -2.67 9.40
CA THR A 39 -12.34 -4.11 9.27
C THR A 39 -11.60 -4.59 8.05
N ALA A 40 -11.11 -5.83 8.11
CA ALA A 40 -10.46 -6.45 6.96
C ALA A 40 -11.42 -6.54 5.77
N GLU A 41 -12.70 -6.79 6.04
CA GLU A 41 -13.68 -6.91 4.97
C GLU A 41 -13.81 -5.61 4.18
N LYS A 42 -13.86 -4.48 4.87
CA LYS A 42 -13.95 -3.18 4.19
C LYS A 42 -12.69 -2.90 3.39
N ILE A 43 -11.54 -3.28 3.93
CA ILE A 43 -10.27 -3.07 3.23
C ILE A 43 -10.21 -3.91 1.96
N VAL A 44 -10.60 -5.18 2.05
CA VAL A 44 -10.60 -6.05 0.88
C VAL A 44 -11.54 -5.52 -0.19
N ARG A 45 -12.73 -5.09 0.21
CA ARG A 45 -13.70 -4.57 -0.74
C ARG A 45 -13.16 -3.34 -1.47
N THR A 46 -12.51 -2.44 -0.70
CA THR A 46 -11.94 -1.25 -1.29
C THR A 46 -10.81 -1.60 -2.25
N ALA A 47 -9.95 -2.53 -1.86
CA ALA A 47 -8.86 -2.94 -2.71
C ALA A 47 -9.37 -3.58 -4.00
N GLU A 48 -10.41 -4.39 -3.91
CA GLU A 48 -11.00 -4.98 -5.11
C GLU A 48 -11.57 -3.94 -6.04
N GLN A 49 -12.16 -2.90 -5.47
CA GLN A 49 -12.75 -1.83 -6.24
C GLN A 49 -11.69 -0.96 -6.91
N GLU A 50 -10.62 -0.65 -6.19
CA GLU A 50 -9.58 0.25 -6.69
C GLU A 50 -8.50 -0.46 -7.48
N ASP A 51 -8.37 -1.75 -7.30
CA ASP A 51 -7.40 -2.58 -8.00
C ASP A 51 -5.98 -2.01 -7.94
N PRO A 52 -5.43 -1.84 -6.74
CA PRO A 52 -4.10 -1.24 -6.61
C PRO A 52 -3.00 -2.25 -6.87
N ASP A 53 -1.83 -1.73 -7.23
CA ASP A 53 -0.62 -2.53 -7.26
C ASP A 53 -0.11 -2.74 -5.84
N ILE A 54 -0.25 -1.72 -5.00
CA ILE A 54 0.25 -1.74 -3.63
C ILE A 54 -0.84 -1.23 -2.70
N LEU A 55 -1.02 -1.93 -1.59
CA LEU A 55 -1.93 -1.51 -0.53
C LEU A 55 -1.08 -1.20 0.70
N GLY A 56 -1.03 0.06 1.10
CA GLY A 56 -0.26 0.48 2.26
C GLY A 56 -1.17 0.75 3.44
N LEU A 57 -0.85 0.16 4.60
CA LEU A 57 -1.68 0.29 5.79
C LEU A 57 -0.89 0.96 6.90
N LEU A 58 -1.46 2.06 7.41
CA LEU A 58 -0.82 2.87 8.42
C LEU A 58 -1.60 2.80 9.73
N GLY A 59 -0.87 2.86 10.83
CA GLY A 59 -1.49 3.11 12.13
C GLY A 59 -1.80 1.89 12.96
N GLY A 60 -1.51 0.71 12.45
CA GLY A 60 -1.76 -0.48 13.24
C GLY A 60 -1.25 -1.73 12.56
N PRO A 61 -1.37 -2.87 13.25
CA PRO A 61 -0.98 -4.14 12.64
C PRO A 61 -1.96 -4.53 11.55
N LEU A 62 -1.48 -5.33 10.61
CA LEU A 62 -2.35 -5.84 9.55
C LEU A 62 -3.45 -6.70 10.15
N PRO A 63 -4.70 -6.52 9.71
CA PRO A 63 -5.74 -7.47 10.08
C PRO A 63 -5.40 -8.86 9.59
N GLU A 64 -5.77 -9.85 10.40
CA GLU A 64 -5.46 -11.22 10.10
C GLU A 64 -6.11 -11.65 8.80
N GLY A 65 -5.35 -12.35 7.97
CA GLY A 65 -5.87 -12.89 6.72
C GLY A 65 -5.93 -11.92 5.56
N LEU A 66 -5.57 -10.66 5.78
CA LEU A 66 -5.72 -9.63 4.76
C LEU A 66 -4.87 -9.91 3.54
N ALA A 67 -3.58 -10.21 3.76
CA ALA A 67 -2.69 -10.41 2.63
C ALA A 67 -3.11 -11.62 1.79
N GLY A 68 -3.58 -12.67 2.45
CA GLY A 68 -4.04 -13.85 1.73
C GLY A 68 -5.29 -13.62 0.93
N ALA A 69 -6.10 -12.64 1.32
CA ALA A 69 -7.33 -12.32 0.60
C ALA A 69 -7.08 -11.48 -0.65
N LEU A 70 -5.85 -10.96 -0.80
CA LEU A 70 -5.51 -10.07 -1.91
C LEU A 70 -4.25 -10.56 -2.60
N PRO A 71 -4.30 -11.74 -3.24
CA PRO A 71 -3.09 -12.36 -3.77
C PRO A 71 -2.44 -11.58 -4.92
N GLY A 72 -3.21 -10.75 -5.61
CA GLY A 72 -2.67 -9.96 -6.71
C GLY A 72 -2.14 -8.60 -6.30
N THR A 73 -2.18 -8.29 -5.02
CA THR A 73 -1.80 -6.97 -4.52
C THR A 73 -0.67 -7.12 -3.52
N THR A 74 0.34 -6.25 -3.61
CA THR A 74 1.39 -6.22 -2.61
C THR A 74 0.88 -5.46 -1.40
N VAL A 75 0.77 -6.13 -0.25
CA VAL A 75 0.27 -5.53 0.97
C VAL A 75 1.45 -5.15 1.85
N VAL A 76 1.52 -3.88 2.23
CA VAL A 76 2.65 -3.37 3.01
C VAL A 76 2.15 -2.79 4.32
N GLU A 77 2.67 -3.32 5.42
CA GLU A 77 2.34 -2.79 6.75
C GLU A 77 3.32 -1.66 7.05
N LEU A 78 2.79 -0.45 7.19
CA LEU A 78 3.62 0.73 7.45
C LEU A 78 3.62 1.12 8.92
N GLY A 79 2.63 0.66 9.68
CA GLY A 79 2.58 0.94 11.10
C GLY A 79 2.62 2.43 11.39
N GLU A 80 3.56 2.83 12.23
CA GLU A 80 3.72 4.22 12.64
C GLU A 80 5.02 4.82 12.11
N GLU A 81 5.49 4.33 10.98
CA GLU A 81 6.69 4.88 10.36
C GLU A 81 6.49 6.34 10.00
N SER A 82 7.59 7.07 9.95
CA SER A 82 7.53 8.45 9.46
C SER A 82 7.10 8.45 8.00
N PRO A 83 6.51 9.55 7.52
CA PRO A 83 6.14 9.60 6.11
C PRO A 83 7.32 9.40 5.16
N GLU A 84 8.49 9.89 5.54
CA GLU A 84 9.69 9.71 4.71
C GLU A 84 10.07 8.24 4.61
N LYS A 85 10.07 7.54 5.74
CA LYS A 85 10.42 6.13 5.73
C LYS A 85 9.36 5.30 5.01
N ALA A 86 8.10 5.62 5.24
CA ALA A 86 7.01 4.93 4.57
C ALA A 86 7.09 5.12 3.07
N ALA A 87 7.42 6.34 2.62
CA ALA A 87 7.56 6.60 1.20
C ALA A 87 8.68 5.76 0.60
N GLU A 88 9.82 5.67 1.30
CA GLU A 88 10.92 4.82 0.85
C GLU A 88 10.48 3.38 0.67
N MET A 89 9.74 2.87 1.66
CA MET A 89 9.29 1.50 1.61
C MET A 89 8.39 1.25 0.40
N LEU A 90 7.46 2.17 0.15
CA LEU A 90 6.50 1.98 -0.93
C LEU A 90 7.11 2.21 -2.31
N VAL A 91 7.97 3.20 -2.45
CA VAL A 91 8.64 3.45 -3.72
C VAL A 91 9.56 2.28 -4.05
N GLY A 92 10.13 1.65 -3.04
CA GLY A 92 11.02 0.51 -3.24
C GLY A 92 10.34 -0.80 -3.54
N VAL A 93 9.01 -0.87 -3.39
CA VAL A 93 8.28 -2.12 -3.67
C VAL A 93 8.30 -2.39 -5.16
N ARG A 94 8.66 -3.62 -5.53
CA ARG A 94 8.63 -4.03 -6.92
C ARG A 94 7.40 -4.85 -7.18
N SER A 95 6.93 -4.76 -8.41
CA SER A 95 5.82 -5.58 -8.83
C SER A 95 6.25 -7.04 -8.73
N HIS A 96 5.41 -7.89 -8.13
CA HIS A 96 5.73 -9.25 -8.02
C HIS A 96 5.71 -10.01 -9.29
N THR A 97 5.29 -9.41 -10.34
CA THR A 97 5.42 -10.05 -11.62
C THR A 97 6.85 -10.04 -12.05
N LEU A 98 7.68 -9.33 -11.39
CA LEU A 98 9.06 -9.36 -11.70
C LEU A 98 9.74 -10.45 -10.99
N GLY A 99 9.09 -10.86 -10.21
CA GLY A 99 9.61 -11.91 -9.52
C GLY A 99 10.96 -12.22 -9.78
N THR A 100 10.77 -11.76 -10.10
CA THR A 100 11.44 -12.26 -10.26
C THR A 100 12.25 -12.43 -10.55
N PRO A 101 12.55 -12.27 -10.58
CA PRO A 101 13.38 -12.45 -10.83
C PRO A 101 14.08 -12.64 -11.01
N SER A 102 14.11 -12.46 -10.97
CA SER A 102 14.70 -12.78 -11.24
C SER A 102 15.30 -12.93 -11.42
N ASP A 103 15.20 -12.65 -11.41
CA ASP A 103 15.67 -12.87 -11.76
C ASP A 103 16.39 -13.13 -11.66
N ARG A 104 16.40 -13.10 -11.51
CA ARG A 104 16.96 -13.40 -11.68
C ARG A 104 17.64 -13.83 -11.88
N ALA A 105 17.60 -13.61 -11.72
CA ALA A 105 18.11 -13.96 -12.09
C ALA A 105 18.71 -14.31 -12.25
N ARG A 106 18.91 -14.34 -12.41
CA ARG A 106 19.32 -14.78 -12.78
C ARG A 106 19.77 -15.21 -13.03
#